data_9e1b4cd997bb06c0aa96f59b3bf798ef
#
_entry.id   9e1b4cd997bb06c0aa96f59b3bf798ef
#
_cell.length_a   1.000
_cell.length_b   1.000
_cell.length_c   1.000
_cell.angle_alpha   90.00
_cell.angle_beta   90.00
_cell.angle_gamma   90.00
#
_symmetry.space_group_name_H-M   'P 1'
#
loop_
_entity.id
_entity.type
_entity.pdbx_description
1 polymer ?
#
loop_
_entity_poly.entity_id
_entity_poly.type
_entity_poly.pdbx_seq_one_letter_code
_entity_poly.pdbx_strand_id
1 'polypeptide(L)'
;MSSTKHAVTLAVIVCALGLGGRASAEPPASGPPSSDAAKGADLVGKDGAPMVPVPAGPFPMGVPKGDRDGGRDEYPRHDVSLDKYYIDKFEVTNGRYLEFIKATGYRLPQHPQDPKRNLWQGSLMPESVSDRPVINVDWYDAEAYCKWAGKRLPTEAEWEKAAHGTESRRFPWGNVEPTHKHLNFNQRWQGEKTLMPVGSYEAGKSPFGAYDMAGNVWEWVADWYDPAYYEKSPPRNPQGPESGTHKVLRSSGWQVETPLVRIFTRVKSDPLIRNESTGFRCAADAPAE
;
A
#
# COMPACT_ATOMS: atom_id res chain seq x y z
N MET A 1 44.61 10.82 -46.84
CA MET A 1 44.97 9.54 -47.51
C MET A 1 43.87 8.58 -47.11
N SER A 2 42.90 8.50 -47.93
CA SER A 2 42.53 7.48 -48.94
C SER A 2 42.06 6.21 -48.26
N SER A 3 40.74 6.05 -48.23
CA SER A 3 39.89 5.24 -49.14
C SER A 3 40.02 3.73 -48.84
N THR A 4 38.96 2.98 -48.60
CA THR A 4 38.13 2.40 -49.68
C THR A 4 36.93 1.65 -49.10
N LYS A 5 35.78 1.86 -49.68
CA LYS A 5 34.52 1.10 -49.53
C LYS A 5 34.61 -0.25 -50.22
N HIS A 6 33.98 -1.28 -49.68
CA HIS A 6 33.47 -2.37 -50.52
C HIS A 6 32.10 -2.82 -50.04
N ALA A 7 31.13 -2.58 -50.89
CA ALA A 7 29.81 -3.20 -50.88
C ALA A 7 29.87 -4.50 -51.68
N VAL A 8 29.23 -5.56 -51.20
CA VAL A 8 28.94 -6.75 -52.02
C VAL A 8 27.46 -7.10 -51.84
N THR A 9 26.77 -6.97 -52.94
CA THR A 9 25.40 -7.42 -53.18
C THR A 9 25.47 -8.76 -53.91
N LEU A 10 24.66 -9.74 -53.53
CA LEU A 10 24.16 -10.83 -54.41
C LEU A 10 23.21 -11.69 -53.56
N ALA A 11 22.09 -11.95 -53.86
CA ALA A 11 21.22 -12.32 -55.00
C ALA A 11 20.29 -13.47 -54.50
N VAL A 12 19.07 -13.31 -54.82
CA VAL A 12 17.89 -14.17 -54.57
C VAL A 12 18.04 -15.52 -55.30
N ILE A 13 17.68 -16.63 -54.66
CA ILE A 13 17.15 -17.82 -55.36
C ILE A 13 15.90 -18.30 -54.61
N VAL A 14 14.79 -18.26 -55.32
CA VAL A 14 13.49 -18.87 -54.98
C VAL A 14 13.52 -20.31 -55.45
N CYS A 15 13.20 -21.25 -54.58
CA CYS A 15 12.70 -22.58 -54.97
C CYS A 15 11.50 -22.95 -54.12
N ALA A 16 10.36 -22.95 -54.78
CA ALA A 16 9.14 -23.51 -54.26
C ALA A 16 9.09 -25.02 -54.60
N LEU A 17 8.82 -25.84 -53.61
CA LEU A 17 8.17 -27.15 -53.79
C LEU A 17 7.37 -27.48 -52.53
N GLY A 18 6.07 -27.61 -52.69
CA GLY A 18 5.14 -28.00 -51.67
C GLY A 18 5.18 -29.49 -51.37
N LEU A 19 4.67 -29.84 -50.21
CA LEU A 19 3.88 -31.06 -49.98
C LEU A 19 3.37 -31.08 -48.52
N GLY A 20 2.10 -31.34 -48.38
CA GLY A 20 1.21 -31.38 -47.27
C GLY A 20 1.71 -32.08 -45.99
N GLY A 21 1.24 -31.55 -44.86
CA GLY A 21 1.45 -32.17 -43.57
C GLY A 21 0.52 -31.54 -42.54
N ARG A 22 -0.52 -32.24 -42.20
CA ARG A 22 -1.44 -32.22 -41.06
C ARG A 22 -1.32 -31.01 -40.08
N ALA A 23 -2.35 -30.23 -40.08
CA ALA A 23 -2.67 -29.31 -38.98
C ALA A 23 -2.91 -30.09 -37.69
N SER A 24 -2.00 -29.94 -36.72
CA SER A 24 -2.25 -30.25 -35.33
C SER A 24 -2.95 -29.03 -34.73
N ALA A 25 -4.21 -29.21 -34.30
CA ALA A 25 -4.95 -28.18 -33.62
C ALA A 25 -4.28 -27.88 -32.26
N GLU A 26 -3.80 -26.68 -32.07
CA GLU A 26 -3.46 -26.13 -30.77
C GLU A 26 -4.77 -26.01 -29.93
N PRO A 27 -4.75 -26.35 -28.61
CA PRO A 27 -5.87 -26.06 -27.76
C PRO A 27 -6.09 -24.56 -27.66
N PRO A 28 -7.33 -24.05 -27.53
CA PRO A 28 -7.61 -22.64 -27.47
C PRO A 28 -6.93 -22.03 -26.24
N ALA A 29 -6.16 -20.96 -26.46
CA ALA A 29 -5.64 -20.13 -25.41
C ALA A 29 -6.79 -19.69 -24.51
N SER A 30 -6.68 -20.00 -23.22
CA SER A 30 -7.56 -19.47 -22.18
C SER A 30 -7.50 -17.95 -22.25
N GLY A 31 -8.57 -17.32 -22.70
CA GLY A 31 -8.71 -15.87 -22.70
C GLY A 31 -8.55 -15.31 -21.28
N PRO A 32 -8.27 -14.01 -21.16
CA PRO A 32 -8.17 -13.36 -19.87
C PRO A 32 -9.49 -13.57 -19.10
N PRO A 33 -9.45 -13.74 -17.77
CA PRO A 33 -10.66 -13.91 -16.99
C PRO A 33 -11.60 -12.73 -17.23
N SER A 34 -12.86 -13.06 -17.49
CA SER A 34 -13.93 -12.12 -17.77
C SER A 34 -14.00 -11.04 -16.69
N SER A 35 -14.14 -9.80 -17.12
CA SER A 35 -14.29 -8.60 -16.29
C SER A 35 -15.69 -8.49 -15.63
N ASP A 36 -16.24 -9.59 -15.15
CA ASP A 36 -17.38 -9.60 -14.24
C ASP A 36 -16.87 -9.50 -12.78
N ALA A 37 -16.08 -8.46 -12.51
CA ALA A 37 -15.95 -7.95 -11.15
C ALA A 37 -17.32 -7.42 -10.75
N ALA A 38 -18.03 -8.21 -9.95
CA ALA A 38 -19.29 -7.84 -9.35
C ALA A 38 -19.22 -6.39 -8.88
N LYS A 39 -20.12 -5.53 -9.36
CA LYS A 39 -20.44 -4.24 -8.75
C LYS A 39 -21.07 -4.50 -7.39
N GLY A 40 -20.24 -4.89 -6.40
CA GLY A 40 -20.57 -4.77 -5.00
C GLY A 40 -20.65 -3.28 -4.72
N ALA A 41 -21.73 -2.83 -4.11
CA ALA A 41 -21.83 -1.46 -3.62
C ALA A 41 -20.58 -1.17 -2.78
N ASP A 42 -19.84 -0.11 -3.13
CA ASP A 42 -18.66 0.30 -2.36
C ASP A 42 -19.11 0.54 -0.91
N LEU A 43 -18.52 -0.21 0.02
CA LEU A 43 -18.77 0.05 1.43
C LEU A 43 -18.19 1.43 1.73
N VAL A 44 -19.01 2.29 2.30
CA VAL A 44 -18.62 3.65 2.66
C VAL A 44 -18.78 3.80 4.16
N GLY A 45 -17.71 4.16 4.86
CA GLY A 45 -17.78 4.46 6.27
C GLY A 45 -18.57 5.75 6.54
N LYS A 46 -18.82 6.05 7.82
CA LYS A 46 -19.48 7.29 8.27
C LYS A 46 -18.77 8.56 7.78
N ASP A 47 -17.46 8.45 7.55
CA ASP A 47 -16.59 9.51 7.02
C ASP A 47 -16.69 9.71 5.51
N GLY A 48 -17.51 8.93 4.81
CA GLY A 48 -17.65 8.99 3.35
C GLY A 48 -16.42 8.54 2.57
N ALA A 49 -15.41 7.91 3.22
CA ALA A 49 -14.24 7.42 2.51
C ALA A 49 -14.59 6.19 1.65
N PRO A 50 -14.19 6.17 0.36
CA PRO A 50 -14.37 4.99 -0.47
C PRO A 50 -13.45 3.86 0.03
N MET A 51 -13.97 2.65 0.08
CA MET A 51 -13.23 1.46 0.47
C MET A 51 -13.15 0.47 -0.70
N VAL A 52 -12.08 -0.31 -0.74
CA VAL A 52 -11.92 -1.39 -1.71
C VAL A 52 -12.13 -2.75 -1.04
N PRO A 53 -12.85 -3.68 -1.69
CA PRO A 53 -13.02 -5.02 -1.18
C PRO A 53 -11.74 -5.84 -1.37
N VAL A 54 -11.32 -6.55 -0.32
CA VAL A 54 -10.27 -7.56 -0.38
C VAL A 54 -10.90 -8.92 -0.15
N PRO A 55 -10.83 -9.84 -1.13
CA PRO A 55 -11.51 -11.12 -1.05
C PRO A 55 -10.92 -12.02 0.04
N ALA A 56 -11.75 -12.91 0.61
CA ALA A 56 -11.28 -13.96 1.49
C ALA A 56 -10.27 -14.88 0.78
N GLY A 57 -9.45 -15.57 1.55
CA GLY A 57 -8.53 -16.58 1.06
C GLY A 57 -7.07 -16.35 1.44
N PRO A 58 -6.19 -17.27 1.00
CA PRO A 58 -4.78 -17.25 1.37
C PRO A 58 -3.98 -16.21 0.59
N PHE A 59 -2.88 -15.78 1.19
CA PHE A 59 -1.81 -15.04 0.56
C PHE A 59 -0.48 -15.33 1.27
N PRO A 60 0.65 -15.19 0.57
CA PRO A 60 1.96 -15.37 1.18
C PRO A 60 2.42 -14.08 1.87
N MET A 61 2.46 -14.06 3.21
CA MET A 61 2.92 -12.93 4.03
C MET A 61 4.42 -13.00 4.29
N GLY A 62 5.10 -11.86 4.19
CA GLY A 62 6.54 -11.76 4.44
C GLY A 62 7.41 -11.87 3.18
N VAL A 63 8.69 -11.63 3.37
CA VAL A 63 9.68 -11.54 2.28
C VAL A 63 9.95 -12.89 1.62
N PRO A 64 10.01 -12.99 0.28
CA PRO A 64 10.39 -14.21 -0.43
C PRO A 64 11.77 -14.70 -0.01
N LYS A 65 11.91 -16.02 0.11
CA LYS A 65 13.21 -16.66 0.43
C LYS A 65 14.26 -16.24 -0.59
N GLY A 66 15.39 -15.71 -0.11
CA GLY A 66 16.50 -15.28 -0.97
C GLY A 66 16.45 -13.80 -1.37
N ASP A 67 15.46 -13.04 -0.98
CA ASP A 67 15.51 -11.56 -1.05
C ASP A 67 16.59 -11.06 -0.08
N ARG A 68 17.59 -10.34 -0.60
CA ARG A 68 18.75 -9.88 0.18
C ARG A 68 18.48 -8.59 0.96
N ASP A 69 17.40 -7.90 0.62
CA ASP A 69 17.03 -6.63 1.24
C ASP A 69 16.04 -6.81 2.40
N GLY A 70 15.59 -8.06 2.66
CA GLY A 70 14.64 -8.37 3.74
C GLY A 70 15.23 -8.18 5.12
N GLY A 71 14.49 -7.50 6.02
CA GLY A 71 14.76 -7.45 7.44
C GLY A 71 14.53 -8.82 8.11
N ARG A 72 15.21 -9.08 9.22
CA ARG A 72 15.06 -10.36 9.95
C ARG A 72 13.63 -10.59 10.42
N ASP A 73 12.93 -9.54 10.76
CA ASP A 73 11.55 -9.52 11.24
C ASP A 73 10.49 -9.66 10.14
N GLU A 74 10.93 -9.63 8.88
CA GLU A 74 10.08 -9.89 7.70
C GLU A 74 10.09 -11.39 7.31
N TYR A 75 10.81 -12.24 8.06
CA TYR A 75 10.90 -13.69 7.89
C TYR A 75 10.33 -14.44 9.10
N PRO A 76 9.92 -15.73 8.92
CA PRO A 76 9.82 -16.45 7.64
C PRO A 76 8.62 -15.98 6.83
N ARG A 77 8.70 -16.08 5.50
CA ARG A 77 7.51 -16.02 4.66
C ARG A 77 6.61 -17.21 4.98
N HIS A 78 5.33 -16.96 5.18
CA HIS A 78 4.34 -17.97 5.55
C HIS A 78 2.99 -17.69 4.92
N ASP A 79 2.15 -18.70 4.79
CA ASP A 79 0.81 -18.56 4.23
C ASP A 79 -0.16 -18.11 5.32
N VAL A 80 -0.91 -17.04 5.04
CA VAL A 80 -1.96 -16.51 5.88
C VAL A 80 -3.28 -16.50 5.12
N SER A 81 -4.34 -16.99 5.72
CA SER A 81 -5.72 -16.87 5.22
C SER A 81 -6.46 -15.77 5.95
N LEU A 82 -7.05 -14.84 5.22
CA LEU A 82 -7.92 -13.80 5.77
C LEU A 82 -9.37 -14.00 5.32
N ASP A 83 -10.31 -13.65 6.16
CA ASP A 83 -11.70 -13.48 5.78
C ASP A 83 -11.84 -12.27 4.86
N LYS A 84 -12.98 -12.12 4.17
CA LYS A 84 -13.26 -10.95 3.35
C LYS A 84 -13.35 -9.70 4.25
N TYR A 85 -12.70 -8.63 3.82
CA TYR A 85 -12.75 -7.34 4.49
C TYR A 85 -12.74 -6.20 3.47
N TYR A 86 -12.88 -4.99 3.95
CA TYR A 86 -12.72 -3.77 3.18
C TYR A 86 -11.60 -2.93 3.78
N ILE A 87 -10.87 -2.21 2.94
CA ILE A 87 -9.85 -1.27 3.37
C ILE A 87 -10.06 0.07 2.66
N ASP A 88 -9.77 1.18 3.33
CA ASP A 88 -9.84 2.49 2.71
C ASP A 88 -9.00 2.54 1.44
N LYS A 89 -9.59 3.05 0.36
CA LYS A 89 -8.92 3.19 -0.93
C LYS A 89 -7.71 4.10 -0.85
N PHE A 90 -7.74 5.08 0.05
CA PHE A 90 -6.73 6.09 0.28
C PHE A 90 -6.38 6.18 1.77
N GLU A 91 -5.26 6.84 2.08
CA GLU A 91 -4.94 7.31 3.42
C GLU A 91 -6.03 8.28 3.92
N VAL A 92 -6.25 8.36 5.23
CA VAL A 92 -7.18 9.35 5.81
C VAL A 92 -6.65 10.75 5.56
N THR A 93 -7.46 11.61 4.96
CA THR A 93 -7.06 12.97 4.60
C THR A 93 -7.29 13.97 5.74
N ASN A 94 -6.61 15.12 5.67
CA ASN A 94 -6.83 16.24 6.60
C ASN A 94 -8.30 16.71 6.62
N GLY A 95 -8.95 16.75 5.45
CA GLY A 95 -10.36 17.13 5.35
C GLY A 95 -11.27 16.18 6.12
N ARG A 96 -11.08 14.86 5.99
CA ARG A 96 -11.85 13.85 6.74
C ARG A 96 -11.54 13.90 8.24
N TYR A 97 -10.29 14.12 8.61
CA TYR A 97 -9.89 14.25 10.00
C TYR A 97 -10.49 15.53 10.65
N LEU A 98 -10.65 16.61 9.89
CA LEU A 98 -11.34 17.82 10.34
C LEU A 98 -12.82 17.52 10.69
N GLU A 99 -13.51 16.72 9.88
CA GLU A 99 -14.90 16.34 10.20
C GLU A 99 -14.99 15.50 11.49
N PHE A 100 -14.02 14.63 11.73
CA PHE A 100 -13.90 13.90 12.99
C PHE A 100 -13.73 14.86 14.18
N ILE A 101 -12.82 15.84 14.06
CA ILE A 101 -12.61 16.83 15.12
C ILE A 101 -13.87 17.66 15.38
N LYS A 102 -14.53 18.14 14.32
CA LYS A 102 -15.81 18.90 14.46
C LYS A 102 -16.90 18.08 15.15
N ALA A 103 -16.98 16.79 14.85
CA ALA A 103 -18.01 15.92 15.39
C ALA A 103 -17.77 15.50 16.85
N THR A 104 -16.51 15.48 17.31
CA THR A 104 -16.13 14.86 18.58
C THR A 104 -15.43 15.81 19.57
N GLY A 105 -14.90 16.93 19.09
CA GLY A 105 -14.01 17.79 19.88
C GLY A 105 -12.62 17.18 20.13
N TYR A 106 -12.23 16.18 19.31
CA TYR A 106 -10.95 15.51 19.47
C TYR A 106 -9.76 16.46 19.27
N ARG A 107 -8.58 16.07 19.72
CA ARG A 107 -7.37 16.90 19.62
C ARG A 107 -6.91 17.11 18.18
N LEU A 108 -6.21 18.21 17.98
CA LEU A 108 -5.67 18.61 16.67
C LEU A 108 -4.44 17.76 16.31
N PRO A 109 -4.22 17.49 15.01
CA PRO A 109 -3.07 16.74 14.50
C PRO A 109 -1.83 17.66 14.46
N GLN A 110 -1.19 17.84 15.60
CA GLN A 110 -0.05 18.75 15.77
C GLN A 110 1.21 18.02 16.20
N HIS A 111 2.34 18.42 15.60
CA HIS A 111 3.66 17.96 16.01
C HIS A 111 3.96 18.44 17.44
N PRO A 112 4.38 17.56 18.35
CA PRO A 112 4.46 17.91 19.79
C PRO A 112 5.54 18.93 20.13
N GLN A 113 6.57 19.08 19.31
CA GLN A 113 7.76 19.88 19.62
C GLN A 113 8.10 20.94 18.58
N ASP A 114 7.72 20.74 17.30
CA ASP A 114 8.11 21.63 16.20
C ASP A 114 6.89 22.08 15.38
N PRO A 115 6.35 23.28 15.64
CA PRO A 115 5.22 23.82 14.87
C PRO A 115 5.47 23.98 13.36
N LYS A 116 6.73 24.02 12.91
CA LYS A 116 7.08 24.11 11.49
C LYS A 116 6.78 22.79 10.74
N ARG A 117 6.53 21.73 11.48
CA ARG A 117 6.12 20.43 10.94
C ARG A 117 4.61 20.22 10.95
N ASN A 118 3.83 21.25 11.28
CA ASN A 118 2.38 21.23 11.18
C ASN A 118 1.93 21.61 9.78
N LEU A 119 0.90 20.93 9.29
CA LEU A 119 0.12 21.37 8.12
C LEU A 119 -0.96 22.38 8.53
N TRP A 120 -1.45 22.27 9.75
CA TRP A 120 -2.52 23.12 10.29
C TRP A 120 -1.94 24.31 11.04
N GLN A 121 -2.59 25.47 10.90
CA GLN A 121 -2.26 26.69 11.62
C GLN A 121 -3.14 26.80 12.87
N GLY A 122 -2.71 26.23 13.98
CA GLY A 122 -3.57 26.05 15.16
C GLY A 122 -4.77 25.17 14.83
N SER A 123 -5.99 25.67 15.01
CA SER A 123 -7.23 24.98 14.65
C SER A 123 -7.65 25.16 13.19
N LEU A 124 -6.96 25.99 12.44
CA LEU A 124 -7.28 26.24 11.03
C LEU A 124 -6.56 25.23 10.15
N MET A 125 -7.32 24.41 9.44
CA MET A 125 -6.82 23.56 8.35
C MET A 125 -6.84 24.37 7.04
N PRO A 126 -5.68 24.61 6.39
CA PRO A 126 -5.66 25.22 5.07
C PRO A 126 -6.35 24.31 4.04
N GLU A 127 -7.12 24.89 3.12
CA GLU A 127 -7.80 24.14 2.05
C GLU A 127 -6.79 23.38 1.16
N SER A 128 -5.59 23.94 0.96
CA SER A 128 -4.51 23.36 0.16
C SER A 128 -4.02 21.99 0.65
N VAL A 129 -4.34 21.62 1.89
CA VAL A 129 -3.96 20.30 2.47
C VAL A 129 -5.12 19.36 2.68
N SER A 130 -6.33 19.78 2.31
CA SER A 130 -7.57 19.02 2.56
C SER A 130 -7.53 17.59 2.04
N ASP A 131 -6.97 17.38 0.87
CA ASP A 131 -6.85 16.11 0.16
C ASP A 131 -5.51 15.37 0.40
N ARG A 132 -4.64 15.91 1.26
CA ARG A 132 -3.38 15.27 1.66
C ARG A 132 -3.60 14.39 2.89
N PRO A 133 -2.77 13.34 3.11
CA PRO A 133 -2.89 12.51 4.30
C PRO A 133 -2.74 13.34 5.58
N VAL A 134 -3.54 13.02 6.59
CA VAL A 134 -3.32 13.58 7.92
C VAL A 134 -2.04 13.00 8.50
N ILE A 135 -1.24 13.87 9.12
CA ILE A 135 0.03 13.54 9.79
C ILE A 135 0.03 14.10 11.22
N ASN A 136 1.08 13.85 11.97
CA ASN A 136 1.18 14.27 13.37
C ASN A 136 0.08 13.67 14.25
N VAL A 137 -0.33 12.44 13.92
CA VAL A 137 -1.28 11.61 14.65
C VAL A 137 -0.56 10.41 15.23
N ASP A 138 -0.83 10.08 16.49
CA ASP A 138 -0.34 8.86 17.08
C ASP A 138 -1.29 7.68 16.85
N TRP A 139 -0.93 6.48 17.34
CA TRP A 139 -1.72 5.28 17.14
C TRP A 139 -3.14 5.39 17.72
N TYR A 140 -3.27 6.03 18.87
CA TYR A 140 -4.57 6.21 19.54
C TYR A 140 -5.44 7.21 18.79
N ASP A 141 -4.87 8.23 18.17
CA ASP A 141 -5.58 9.17 17.29
C ASP A 141 -6.16 8.44 16.08
N ALA A 142 -5.35 7.58 15.47
CA ALA A 142 -5.74 6.78 14.31
C ALA A 142 -6.86 5.78 14.68
N GLU A 143 -6.72 5.08 15.82
CA GLU A 143 -7.73 4.16 16.33
C GLU A 143 -9.06 4.89 16.63
N ALA A 144 -8.99 6.05 17.31
CA ALA A 144 -10.17 6.83 17.65
C ALA A 144 -10.91 7.31 16.40
N TYR A 145 -10.17 7.78 15.37
CA TYR A 145 -10.77 8.15 14.09
C TYR A 145 -11.47 6.97 13.43
N CYS A 146 -10.79 5.83 13.26
CA CYS A 146 -11.39 4.67 12.61
C CYS A 146 -12.65 4.19 13.36
N LYS A 147 -12.64 4.16 14.69
CA LYS A 147 -13.83 3.85 15.50
C LYS A 147 -14.97 4.84 15.29
N TRP A 148 -14.67 6.14 15.25
CA TRP A 148 -15.67 7.17 14.96
C TRP A 148 -16.28 6.96 13.57
N ALA A 149 -15.47 6.60 12.57
CA ALA A 149 -15.92 6.32 11.21
C ALA A 149 -16.74 5.01 11.09
N GLY A 150 -16.90 4.23 12.17
CA GLY A 150 -17.53 2.90 12.14
C GLY A 150 -16.64 1.82 11.56
N LYS A 151 -15.33 2.02 11.63
CA LYS A 151 -14.26 1.20 11.09
C LYS A 151 -13.26 0.81 12.19
N ARG A 152 -12.16 0.18 11.82
CA ARG A 152 -11.03 -0.12 12.68
C ARG A 152 -9.71 0.09 11.92
N LEU A 153 -8.58 0.11 12.61
CA LEU A 153 -7.30 -0.03 11.92
C LEU A 153 -7.21 -1.40 11.24
N PRO A 154 -6.55 -1.51 10.08
CA PRO A 154 -6.25 -2.81 9.47
C PRO A 154 -5.26 -3.57 10.36
N THR A 155 -5.33 -4.89 10.39
CA THR A 155 -4.21 -5.69 10.88
C THR A 155 -3.03 -5.59 9.92
N GLU A 156 -1.84 -5.92 10.40
CA GLU A 156 -0.65 -5.95 9.56
C GLU A 156 -0.83 -6.89 8.36
N ALA A 157 -1.44 -8.05 8.57
CA ALA A 157 -1.73 -9.02 7.52
C ALA A 157 -2.74 -8.51 6.50
N GLU A 158 -3.79 -7.81 6.94
CA GLU A 158 -4.76 -7.18 6.05
C GLU A 158 -4.10 -6.08 5.20
N TRP A 159 -3.29 -5.24 5.83
CA TRP A 159 -2.57 -4.20 5.13
C TRP A 159 -1.67 -4.79 4.04
N GLU A 160 -0.88 -5.83 4.37
CA GLU A 160 0.05 -6.47 3.44
C GLU A 160 -0.70 -7.14 2.27
N LYS A 161 -1.78 -7.90 2.55
CA LYS A 161 -2.61 -8.48 1.49
C LYS A 161 -3.21 -7.42 0.56
N ALA A 162 -3.72 -6.32 1.12
CA ALA A 162 -4.26 -5.22 0.33
C ALA A 162 -3.21 -4.57 -0.57
N ALA A 163 -1.96 -4.53 -0.13
CA ALA A 163 -0.84 -3.95 -0.88
C ALA A 163 -0.40 -4.82 -2.05
N HIS A 164 -0.20 -6.13 -1.86
CA HIS A 164 0.38 -6.96 -2.93
C HIS A 164 -0.56 -7.97 -3.58
N GLY A 165 -1.77 -8.12 -3.07
CA GLY A 165 -2.71 -9.11 -3.61
C GLY A 165 -2.40 -10.53 -3.12
N THR A 166 -2.67 -11.49 -3.97
CA THR A 166 -2.42 -12.93 -3.70
C THR A 166 -1.15 -13.46 -4.33
N GLU A 167 -0.46 -12.64 -5.13
CA GLU A 167 0.79 -12.97 -5.80
C GLU A 167 1.99 -12.43 -5.03
N SER A 168 3.19 -12.96 -5.34
CA SER A 168 4.43 -12.45 -4.78
C SER A 168 4.90 -11.23 -5.54
N ARG A 169 4.65 -10.04 -5.01
CA ARG A 169 5.08 -8.75 -5.56
C ARG A 169 5.97 -8.03 -4.57
N ARG A 170 6.97 -7.33 -5.06
CA ARG A 170 7.84 -6.49 -4.23
C ARG A 170 7.20 -5.14 -3.90
N PHE A 171 6.43 -4.61 -4.84
CA PHE A 171 5.73 -3.34 -4.77
C PHE A 171 4.25 -3.50 -5.11
N PRO A 172 3.36 -2.58 -4.72
CA PRO A 172 1.94 -2.67 -5.04
C PRO A 172 1.66 -2.84 -6.54
N TRP A 173 2.43 -2.16 -7.39
CA TRP A 173 2.32 -2.22 -8.86
C TRP A 173 3.06 -3.40 -9.51
N GLY A 174 3.76 -4.25 -8.76
CA GLY A 174 4.51 -5.40 -9.29
C GLY A 174 5.98 -5.40 -8.86
N ASN A 175 6.88 -5.76 -9.80
CA ASN A 175 8.31 -5.92 -9.51
C ASN A 175 9.20 -4.93 -10.28
N VAL A 176 8.60 -3.93 -10.93
CA VAL A 176 9.35 -2.86 -11.61
C VAL A 176 9.86 -1.86 -10.58
N GLU A 177 11.12 -1.46 -10.69
CA GLU A 177 11.75 -0.53 -9.76
C GLU A 177 10.95 0.77 -9.58
N PRO A 178 10.93 1.33 -8.34
CA PRO A 178 10.18 2.53 -8.02
C PRO A 178 10.63 3.74 -8.82
N THR A 179 9.67 4.56 -9.23
CA THR A 179 9.91 5.88 -9.84
C THR A 179 8.88 6.87 -9.29
N HIS A 180 9.11 8.16 -9.47
CA HIS A 180 8.14 9.22 -9.10
C HIS A 180 6.82 9.18 -9.89
N LYS A 181 6.62 8.17 -10.77
CA LYS A 181 5.32 7.88 -11.38
C LYS A 181 4.49 6.92 -10.53
N HIS A 182 5.13 6.18 -9.64
CA HIS A 182 4.50 5.16 -8.81
C HIS A 182 4.16 5.64 -7.40
N LEU A 183 4.99 6.55 -6.84
CA LEU A 183 4.86 6.93 -5.43
C LEU A 183 5.60 8.24 -5.11
N ASN A 184 5.26 8.81 -3.96
CA ASN A 184 5.97 9.90 -3.33
C ASN A 184 7.03 9.33 -2.36
N PHE A 185 8.31 9.47 -2.69
CA PHE A 185 9.44 8.96 -1.92
C PHE A 185 10.71 9.80 -2.14
N ASN A 186 11.74 9.59 -1.34
CA ASN A 186 13.04 10.25 -1.44
C ASN A 186 12.92 11.79 -1.46
N GLN A 187 12.05 12.33 -0.59
CA GLN A 187 11.83 13.76 -0.46
C GLN A 187 12.52 14.34 0.79
N ARG A 188 12.61 15.64 0.84
CA ARG A 188 12.96 16.40 2.04
C ARG A 188 11.77 17.24 2.48
N TRP A 189 11.64 17.49 3.78
CA TRP A 189 10.53 18.27 4.30
C TRP A 189 10.51 19.70 3.74
N GLN A 190 9.41 20.06 3.10
CA GLN A 190 9.12 21.36 2.50
C GLN A 190 7.70 21.84 2.88
N GLY A 191 7.24 21.47 4.08
CA GLY A 191 5.86 21.74 4.50
C GLY A 191 4.85 20.95 3.67
N GLU A 192 3.74 21.57 3.35
CA GLU A 192 2.65 20.97 2.58
C GLU A 192 3.07 20.36 1.24
N LYS A 193 4.10 20.91 0.60
CA LYS A 193 4.60 20.46 -0.71
C LYS A 193 5.27 19.08 -0.65
N THR A 194 5.63 18.60 0.54
CA THR A 194 6.24 17.28 0.72
C THR A 194 5.25 16.15 0.52
N LEU A 195 4.02 16.33 0.94
CA LEU A 195 2.97 15.34 0.84
C LEU A 195 2.19 15.51 -0.46
N MET A 196 1.82 14.43 -1.09
CA MET A 196 0.97 14.46 -2.27
C MET A 196 -0.50 14.28 -1.89
N PRO A 197 -1.44 14.87 -2.63
CA PRO A 197 -2.85 14.51 -2.53
C PRO A 197 -3.01 13.00 -2.66
N VAL A 198 -3.85 12.39 -1.83
CA VAL A 198 -4.06 10.94 -1.86
C VAL A 198 -4.57 10.49 -3.23
N GLY A 199 -4.08 9.35 -3.72
CA GLY A 199 -4.47 8.83 -5.04
C GLY A 199 -3.79 9.52 -6.23
N SER A 200 -2.73 10.30 -6.00
CA SER A 200 -1.99 10.97 -7.09
C SER A 200 -1.29 10.00 -8.06
N TYR A 201 -1.07 8.76 -7.66
CA TYR A 201 -0.24 7.81 -8.39
C TYR A 201 -1.04 6.61 -8.92
N GLU A 202 -1.72 6.79 -10.05
CA GLU A 202 -2.48 5.72 -10.69
C GLU A 202 -1.62 4.49 -11.01
N ALA A 203 -0.37 4.69 -11.43
CA ALA A 203 0.58 3.62 -11.72
C ALA A 203 1.11 2.90 -10.46
N GLY A 204 0.89 3.46 -9.27
CA GLY A 204 1.30 2.90 -7.97
C GLY A 204 0.24 2.08 -7.26
N LYS A 205 -0.94 1.96 -7.87
CA LYS A 205 -2.11 1.29 -7.30
C LYS A 205 -1.89 -0.20 -7.08
N SER A 206 -2.41 -0.71 -5.96
CA SER A 206 -2.39 -2.13 -5.64
C SER A 206 -3.36 -2.94 -6.53
N PRO A 207 -3.24 -4.29 -6.58
CA PRO A 207 -4.14 -5.14 -7.37
C PRO A 207 -5.62 -4.99 -6.99
N PHE A 208 -5.91 -4.68 -5.74
CA PHE A 208 -7.28 -4.45 -5.27
C PHE A 208 -7.75 -3.00 -5.44
N GLY A 209 -6.89 -2.12 -5.94
CA GLY A 209 -7.23 -0.73 -6.21
C GLY A 209 -7.00 0.23 -5.06
N ALA A 210 -6.28 -0.16 -4.01
CA ALA A 210 -5.81 0.76 -2.97
C ALA A 210 -4.62 1.57 -3.48
N TYR A 211 -4.59 2.87 -3.20
CA TYR A 211 -3.52 3.79 -3.56
C TYR A 211 -2.58 4.03 -2.39
N ASP A 212 -1.40 4.52 -2.70
CA ASP A 212 -0.39 4.97 -1.73
C ASP A 212 0.02 3.88 -0.71
N MET A 213 -0.14 2.59 -1.10
CA MET A 213 0.33 1.44 -0.30
C MET A 213 1.87 1.34 -0.26
N ALA A 214 2.57 2.26 -0.88
CA ALA A 214 3.99 2.52 -0.78
C ALA A 214 4.23 4.02 -0.98
N GLY A 215 5.04 4.63 -0.14
CA GLY A 215 5.33 6.07 -0.19
C GLY A 215 4.30 6.94 0.53
N ASN A 216 4.42 8.23 0.37
CA ASN A 216 3.62 9.29 0.96
C ASN A 216 3.75 9.33 2.49
N VAL A 217 3.04 8.50 3.26
CA VAL A 217 3.24 8.41 4.71
C VAL A 217 3.40 6.95 5.18
N TRP A 218 4.07 6.76 6.31
CA TRP A 218 3.98 5.54 7.09
C TRP A 218 2.57 5.40 7.64
N GLU A 219 2.07 4.18 7.74
CA GLU A 219 0.70 3.92 8.17
C GLU A 219 0.64 3.06 9.43
N TRP A 220 -0.07 3.56 10.45
CA TRP A 220 -0.39 2.78 11.63
C TRP A 220 -1.29 1.59 11.28
N VAL A 221 -0.95 0.42 11.81
CA VAL A 221 -1.82 -0.77 11.79
C VAL A 221 -2.17 -1.20 13.23
N ALA A 222 -3.09 -2.13 13.38
CA ALA A 222 -3.59 -2.54 14.71
C ALA A 222 -2.55 -3.23 15.58
N ASP A 223 -1.62 -3.96 14.96
CA ASP A 223 -0.76 -4.94 15.59
C ASP A 223 0.30 -4.32 16.51
N TRP A 224 0.55 -4.98 17.65
CA TRP A 224 1.77 -4.80 18.39
C TRP A 224 2.94 -5.40 17.61
N TYR A 225 4.11 -4.77 17.72
CA TYR A 225 5.31 -5.25 17.07
C TYR A 225 6.03 -6.30 17.91
N ASP A 226 6.30 -7.46 17.29
CA ASP A 226 7.24 -8.48 17.78
C ASP A 226 8.11 -8.92 16.59
N PRO A 227 9.45 -8.84 16.68
CA PRO A 227 10.32 -9.22 15.57
C PRO A 227 10.28 -10.70 15.24
N ALA A 228 9.81 -11.55 16.14
CA ALA A 228 9.67 -13.00 15.94
C ALA A 228 8.22 -13.43 15.68
N TYR A 229 7.30 -12.49 15.45
CA TYR A 229 5.88 -12.84 15.30
C TYR A 229 5.61 -13.76 14.14
N TYR A 230 6.28 -13.55 13.00
CA TYR A 230 6.06 -14.37 11.79
C TYR A 230 6.43 -15.85 11.98
N GLU A 231 7.31 -16.19 12.91
CA GLU A 231 7.64 -17.59 13.24
C GLU A 231 6.49 -18.36 13.91
N LYS A 232 5.55 -17.64 14.53
CA LYS A 232 4.44 -18.19 15.35
C LYS A 232 3.08 -17.62 15.00
N SER A 233 3.00 -16.85 13.90
CA SER A 233 1.76 -16.24 13.44
C SER A 233 0.68 -17.30 13.19
N PRO A 234 -0.55 -17.12 13.68
CA PRO A 234 -1.67 -17.97 13.32
C PRO A 234 -1.89 -17.95 11.80
N PRO A 235 -2.22 -19.11 11.20
CA PRO A 235 -2.42 -19.18 9.75
C PRO A 235 -3.73 -18.52 9.29
N ARG A 236 -4.62 -18.13 10.21
CA ARG A 236 -5.90 -17.49 9.89
C ARG A 236 -6.11 -16.24 10.71
N ASN A 237 -6.41 -15.14 10.03
CA ASN A 237 -6.74 -13.83 10.62
C ASN A 237 -5.80 -13.40 11.75
N PRO A 238 -4.46 -13.41 11.56
CA PRO A 238 -3.53 -12.99 12.60
C PRO A 238 -3.79 -11.54 13.02
N GLN A 239 -3.73 -11.28 14.33
CA GLN A 239 -4.02 -9.99 14.96
C GLN A 239 -2.78 -9.36 15.59
N GLY A 240 -1.60 -9.92 15.35
CA GLY A 240 -0.39 -9.55 16.09
C GLY A 240 -0.34 -10.14 17.50
N PRO A 241 0.71 -9.82 18.26
CA PRO A 241 0.79 -10.16 19.67
C PRO A 241 -0.33 -9.50 20.50
N GLU A 242 -0.77 -10.15 21.59
CA GLU A 242 -1.80 -9.61 22.49
C GLU A 242 -1.38 -8.30 23.16
N SER A 243 -0.06 -8.12 23.37
CA SER A 243 0.51 -6.93 24.02
C SER A 243 1.92 -6.64 23.50
N GLY A 244 2.37 -5.42 23.69
CA GLY A 244 3.71 -4.99 23.30
C GLY A 244 4.04 -3.59 23.78
N THR A 245 5.21 -3.08 23.42
CA THR A 245 5.65 -1.72 23.73
C THR A 245 5.65 -0.81 22.50
N HIS A 246 5.63 -1.40 21.31
CA HIS A 246 5.65 -0.69 20.04
C HIS A 246 4.53 -1.22 19.13
N LYS A 247 3.98 -0.35 18.32
CA LYS A 247 3.05 -0.68 17.24
C LYS A 247 3.78 -0.82 15.90
N VAL A 248 3.17 -1.55 14.97
CA VAL A 248 3.70 -1.71 13.62
C VAL A 248 3.31 -0.52 12.75
N LEU A 249 4.27 -0.02 11.99
CA LEU A 249 4.06 0.86 10.85
C LEU A 249 4.32 0.11 9.55
N ARG A 250 3.49 0.38 8.54
CA ARG A 250 3.59 -0.20 7.20
C ARG A 250 3.71 0.91 6.15
N SER A 251 3.83 0.55 4.87
CA SER A 251 4.16 1.45 3.77
C SER A 251 5.62 1.91 3.83
N SER A 252 5.86 3.12 3.37
CA SER A 252 7.10 3.88 3.52
C SER A 252 6.77 5.36 3.47
N GLY A 253 7.37 6.15 4.33
CA GLY A 253 7.14 7.60 4.31
C GLY A 253 7.84 8.28 3.14
N TRP A 254 7.45 9.52 2.83
CA TRP A 254 8.01 10.37 1.77
C TRP A 254 9.55 10.53 1.82
N GLN A 255 10.17 10.37 2.99
CA GLN A 255 11.62 10.51 3.20
C GLN A 255 12.41 9.25 2.85
N VAL A 256 11.75 8.11 2.64
CA VAL A 256 12.40 6.82 2.48
C VAL A 256 13.01 6.68 1.09
N GLU A 257 14.22 6.10 1.04
CA GLU A 257 14.92 5.79 -0.22
C GLU A 257 14.58 4.38 -0.72
N THR A 258 14.90 4.13 -1.98
CA THR A 258 14.49 2.95 -2.76
C THR A 258 14.62 1.59 -2.06
N PRO A 259 15.70 1.22 -1.36
CA PRO A 259 15.80 -0.15 -0.83
C PRO A 259 14.72 -0.50 0.20
N LEU A 260 14.16 0.53 0.88
CA LEU A 260 13.14 0.35 1.93
C LEU A 260 11.71 0.57 1.43
N VAL A 261 11.52 0.95 0.16
CA VAL A 261 10.20 1.12 -0.44
C VAL A 261 9.68 -0.25 -0.89
N ARG A 262 9.40 -1.14 0.05
CA ARG A 262 8.87 -2.49 -0.22
C ARG A 262 7.63 -2.72 0.61
N ILE A 263 6.66 -3.43 0.04
CA ILE A 263 5.44 -3.79 0.79
C ILE A 263 5.70 -4.66 2.02
N PHE A 264 6.84 -5.34 2.08
CA PHE A 264 7.21 -6.21 3.20
C PHE A 264 7.80 -5.43 4.38
N THR A 265 8.24 -4.18 4.16
CA THR A 265 8.92 -3.39 5.18
C THR A 265 8.02 -3.17 6.40
N ARG A 266 8.55 -3.57 7.55
CA ARG A 266 7.94 -3.43 8.87
C ARG A 266 8.78 -2.48 9.72
N VAL A 267 8.13 -1.52 10.36
CA VAL A 267 8.81 -0.61 11.28
C VAL A 267 8.10 -0.60 12.63
N LYS A 268 8.87 -0.72 13.71
CA LYS A 268 8.35 -0.54 15.07
C LYS A 268 8.34 0.93 15.45
N SER A 269 7.27 1.38 16.07
CA SER A 269 7.16 2.76 16.57
C SER A 269 6.46 2.80 17.92
N ASP A 270 6.90 3.69 18.79
CA ASP A 270 6.18 4.00 20.02
C ASP A 270 4.76 4.50 19.64
N PRO A 271 3.69 3.91 20.22
CA PRO A 271 2.32 4.28 19.89
C PRO A 271 1.96 5.75 20.17
N LEU A 272 2.77 6.47 20.95
CA LEU A 272 2.57 7.88 21.28
C LEU A 272 3.30 8.85 20.34
N ILE A 273 4.08 8.33 19.38
CA ILE A 273 4.83 9.19 18.44
C ILE A 273 3.87 9.90 17.48
N ARG A 274 4.04 11.21 17.39
CA ARG A 274 3.41 12.08 16.37
C ARG A 274 4.52 12.75 15.58
N ASN A 275 4.55 12.53 14.29
CA ASN A 275 5.55 13.11 13.39
C ASN A 275 4.95 13.42 12.01
N GLU A 276 5.72 14.14 11.20
CA GLU A 276 5.32 14.65 9.89
C GLU A 276 5.32 13.59 8.77
N SER A 277 5.60 12.33 9.09
CA SER A 277 5.70 11.26 8.09
C SER A 277 4.80 10.07 8.36
N THR A 278 3.95 10.14 9.39
CA THR A 278 3.09 9.03 9.82
C THR A 278 1.63 9.46 9.82
N GLY A 279 0.82 8.70 9.10
CA GLY A 279 -0.63 8.78 9.01
C GLY A 279 -1.25 7.39 9.18
N PHE A 280 -2.39 7.13 8.54
CA PHE A 280 -3.10 5.85 8.62
C PHE A 280 -4.20 5.74 7.57
N ARG A 281 -4.71 4.52 7.40
CA ARG A 281 -6.00 4.22 6.76
C ARG A 281 -6.81 3.27 7.63
N CYS A 282 -8.12 3.16 7.40
CA CYS A 282 -8.98 2.25 8.13
C CYS A 282 -9.36 1.02 7.31
N ALA A 283 -9.79 -0.03 8.01
CA ALA A 283 -10.42 -1.23 7.47
C ALA A 283 -11.79 -1.45 8.11
N ALA A 284 -12.61 -2.26 7.46
CA ALA A 284 -13.89 -2.70 7.99
C ALA A 284 -14.12 -4.18 7.65
N ASP A 285 -14.79 -4.87 8.55
CA ASP A 285 -15.21 -6.25 8.32
C ASP A 285 -16.29 -6.27 7.23
N ALA A 286 -16.35 -7.37 6.47
CA ALA A 286 -17.46 -7.57 5.55
C ALA A 286 -18.75 -7.71 6.35
N PRO A 287 -19.88 -7.15 5.87
CA PRO A 287 -21.18 -7.42 6.47
C PRO A 287 -21.42 -8.92 6.58
N ALA A 288 -22.06 -9.37 7.67
CA ALA A 288 -22.50 -10.75 7.79
C ALA A 288 -23.50 -11.05 6.64
N GLU A 289 -23.26 -12.15 5.92
CA GLU A 289 -24.17 -12.62 4.85
C GLU A 289 -25.47 -13.16 5.43
#